data_958092f831a837c548280ad54349c1e0
#
_entry.id   958092f831a837c548280ad54349c1e0
#
_cell.length_a   1.000
_cell.length_b   1.000
_cell.length_c   1.000
_cell.angle_alpha   90.00
_cell.angle_beta   90.00
_cell.angle_gamma   90.00
#
_symmetry.space_group_name_H-M   'P 1'
#
loop_
_entity.id
_entity.type
_entity.pdbx_description
1 polymer ?
#
loop_
_entity_poly.entity_id
_entity_poly.type
_entity_poly.pdbx_seq_one_letter_code
_entity_poly.pdbx_strand_id
1 'polypeptide(L)'
;DHSFKKSLTNFISFNKAEILKQSLKIFLLYSLITLGIFIIFNFFDVRMFNSLNLAMTLVSSGGFLPTNNLSSILVNNSQIMVASLLMLTSFFSIFLVYNLVFTKNHNMNFFNEDIHLLFYFLSILVIFLFFFNFDNNFSQLFLSLTSSVTNMGFSLSNKSTNLSFVFLILVIIGGSFFSTSSGIRFLK
;
A
#
# COMPACT_ATOMS: atom_id res chain seq x y z
N ASP A 1 7.90 -17.27 16.32
CA ASP A 1 9.28 -17.41 15.85
C ASP A 1 9.57 -18.65 14.99
N HIS A 2 8.97 -19.79 15.30
CA HIS A 2 9.24 -21.03 14.56
C HIS A 2 8.55 -21.05 13.18
N SER A 3 7.37 -20.47 13.06
CA SER A 3 6.63 -20.36 11.79
C SER A 3 7.31 -19.39 10.81
N PHE A 4 7.86 -18.29 11.32
CA PHE A 4 8.60 -17.31 10.54
C PHE A 4 9.91 -17.86 9.99
N LYS A 5 10.71 -18.52 10.83
CA LYS A 5 11.94 -19.22 10.38
C LYS A 5 11.64 -20.27 9.31
N LYS A 6 10.56 -21.03 9.47
CA LYS A 6 10.17 -22.07 8.51
C LYS A 6 9.70 -21.48 7.17
N SER A 7 9.00 -20.34 7.18
CA SER A 7 8.60 -19.65 5.95
C SER A 7 9.79 -19.01 5.25
N LEU A 8 10.73 -18.42 5.99
CA LEU A 8 11.94 -17.82 5.43
C LEU A 8 12.89 -18.89 4.85
N THR A 9 13.09 -20.00 5.54
CA THR A 9 13.95 -21.10 5.04
C THR A 9 13.35 -21.80 3.82
N ASN A 10 12.03 -21.86 3.70
CA ASN A 10 11.39 -22.37 2.48
C ASN A 10 11.47 -21.39 1.30
N PHE A 11 11.70 -20.10 1.57
CA PHE A 11 11.77 -19.06 0.55
C PHE A 11 13.22 -18.80 0.07
N ILE A 12 14.21 -18.92 0.96
CA ILE A 12 15.62 -18.70 0.63
C ILE A 12 16.27 -20.04 0.35
N SER A 13 16.34 -20.43 -0.93
CA SER A 13 17.21 -21.54 -1.32
C SER A 13 18.66 -21.04 -1.33
N PHE A 14 19.56 -21.82 -0.72
CA PHE A 14 20.99 -21.49 -0.65
C PHE A 14 21.73 -21.70 -2.00
N ASN A 15 21.06 -22.18 -3.03
CA ASN A 15 21.62 -22.34 -4.37
C ASN A 15 21.58 -21.02 -5.14
N LYS A 16 22.72 -20.53 -5.62
CA LYS A 16 22.82 -19.27 -6.39
C LYS A 16 21.88 -19.21 -7.59
N ALA A 17 21.68 -20.31 -8.30
CA ALA A 17 20.76 -20.39 -9.46
C ALA A 17 19.28 -20.22 -9.05
N GLU A 18 18.88 -20.75 -7.90
CA GLU A 18 17.53 -20.60 -7.38
C GLU A 18 17.26 -19.22 -6.82
N ILE A 19 18.25 -18.58 -6.17
CA ILE A 19 18.18 -17.19 -5.71
C ILE A 19 17.96 -16.25 -6.89
N LEU A 20 18.71 -16.42 -7.98
CA LEU A 20 18.55 -15.63 -9.20
C LEU A 20 17.15 -15.79 -9.80
N LYS A 21 16.66 -17.02 -9.86
CA LYS A 21 15.32 -17.32 -10.36
C LYS A 21 14.20 -16.73 -9.50
N GLN A 22 14.38 -16.72 -8.18
CA GLN A 22 13.42 -16.11 -7.24
C GLN A 22 13.44 -14.59 -7.33
N SER A 23 14.62 -13.96 -7.41
CA SER A 23 14.73 -12.51 -7.55
C SER A 23 14.12 -12.00 -8.87
N LEU A 24 14.30 -12.73 -9.97
CA LEU A 24 13.63 -12.42 -11.24
C LEU A 24 12.11 -12.51 -11.14
N LYS A 25 11.57 -13.51 -10.45
CA LYS A 25 10.12 -13.63 -10.24
C LYS A 25 9.57 -12.47 -9.43
N ILE A 26 10.27 -12.05 -8.36
CA ILE A 26 9.88 -10.90 -7.55
C ILE A 26 9.93 -9.62 -8.38
N PHE A 27 11.00 -9.41 -9.15
CA PHE A 27 11.12 -8.26 -10.05
C PHE A 27 9.98 -8.21 -11.08
N LEU A 28 9.66 -9.34 -11.69
CA LEU A 28 8.57 -9.45 -12.64
C LEU A 28 7.22 -9.12 -11.99
N LEU A 29 7.01 -9.57 -10.76
CA LEU A 29 5.79 -9.29 -10.01
C LEU A 29 5.66 -7.79 -9.69
N TYR A 30 6.74 -7.14 -9.24
CA TYR A 30 6.74 -5.68 -9.03
C TYR A 30 6.43 -4.93 -10.32
N SER A 31 7.04 -5.32 -11.44
CA SER A 31 6.78 -4.68 -12.73
C SER A 31 5.34 -4.89 -13.22
N LEU A 32 4.76 -6.06 -12.97
CA LEU A 32 3.34 -6.33 -13.29
C LEU A 32 2.39 -5.47 -12.45
N ILE A 33 2.64 -5.33 -11.16
CA ILE A 33 1.81 -4.48 -10.27
C ILE A 33 1.92 -3.02 -10.72
N THR A 34 3.13 -2.51 -10.99
CA THR A 34 3.30 -1.13 -11.46
C THR A 34 2.61 -0.87 -12.78
N LEU A 35 2.69 -1.79 -13.73
CA LEU A 35 1.97 -1.70 -15.00
C LEU A 35 0.45 -1.74 -14.78
N GLY A 36 -0.04 -2.60 -13.91
CA GLY A 36 -1.46 -2.68 -13.58
C GLY A 36 -1.98 -1.35 -13.00
N ILE A 37 -1.28 -0.77 -12.03
CA ILE A 37 -1.63 0.53 -11.44
C ILE A 37 -1.56 1.64 -12.49
N PHE A 38 -0.54 1.66 -13.33
CA PHE A 38 -0.41 2.60 -14.43
C PHE A 38 -1.60 2.55 -15.39
N ILE A 39 -2.04 1.36 -15.79
CA ILE A 39 -3.20 1.16 -16.66
C ILE A 39 -4.48 1.67 -15.97
N ILE A 40 -4.67 1.36 -14.69
CA ILE A 40 -5.84 1.82 -13.92
C ILE A 40 -5.90 3.35 -13.91
N PHE A 41 -4.80 4.06 -13.62
CA PHE A 41 -4.78 5.52 -13.64
C PHE A 41 -5.09 6.11 -15.01
N ASN A 42 -4.63 5.47 -16.10
CA ASN A 42 -4.98 5.90 -17.46
C ASN A 42 -6.48 5.74 -17.75
N PHE A 43 -7.13 4.69 -17.24
CA PHE A 43 -8.59 4.55 -17.35
C PHE A 43 -9.39 5.64 -16.63
N PHE A 44 -8.79 6.26 -15.62
CA PHE A 44 -9.39 7.39 -14.90
C PHE A 44 -8.91 8.77 -15.41
N ASP A 45 -8.42 8.84 -16.64
CA ASP A 45 -7.98 10.06 -17.33
C ASP A 45 -6.88 10.86 -16.59
N VAL A 46 -6.02 10.18 -15.84
CA VAL A 46 -4.80 10.79 -15.29
C VAL A 46 -3.75 10.88 -16.40
N ARG A 47 -3.06 12.04 -16.54
CA ARG A 47 -2.01 12.23 -17.56
C ARG A 47 -0.97 11.12 -17.49
N MET A 48 -0.60 10.56 -18.64
CA MET A 48 0.28 9.41 -18.78
C MET A 48 1.59 9.51 -17.98
N PHE A 49 2.24 10.67 -18.00
CA PHE A 49 3.45 10.93 -17.22
C PHE A 49 3.19 10.88 -15.71
N ASN A 50 2.09 11.49 -15.27
CA ASN A 50 1.70 11.50 -13.85
C ASN A 50 1.26 10.11 -13.38
N SER A 51 0.53 9.36 -14.21
CA SER A 51 0.09 7.99 -13.88
C SER A 51 1.26 7.04 -13.70
N LEU A 52 2.31 7.16 -14.54
CA LEU A 52 3.52 6.35 -14.38
C LEU A 52 4.26 6.70 -13.08
N ASN A 53 4.46 7.99 -12.80
CA ASN A 53 5.11 8.41 -11.55
C ASN A 53 4.30 7.99 -10.31
N LEU A 54 2.97 8.15 -10.34
CA LEU A 54 2.09 7.69 -9.27
C LEU A 54 2.18 6.16 -9.11
N ALA A 55 2.17 5.39 -10.18
CA ALA A 55 2.28 3.94 -10.10
C ALA A 55 3.60 3.52 -9.43
N MET A 56 4.72 4.12 -9.80
CA MET A 56 6.03 3.82 -9.20
C MET A 56 6.07 4.21 -7.72
N THR A 57 5.56 5.39 -7.36
CA THR A 57 5.58 5.85 -5.98
C THR A 57 4.63 5.06 -5.08
N LEU A 58 3.47 4.61 -5.60
CA LEU A 58 2.52 3.79 -4.84
C LEU A 58 3.08 2.40 -4.53
N VAL A 59 3.72 1.75 -5.48
CA VAL A 59 4.29 0.42 -5.28
C VAL A 59 5.50 0.45 -4.35
N SER A 60 6.32 1.48 -4.44
CA SER A 60 7.51 1.64 -3.58
C SER A 60 7.21 2.27 -2.22
N SER A 61 5.99 2.76 -1.98
CA SER A 61 5.64 3.60 -0.82
C SER A 61 6.55 4.82 -0.67
N GLY A 62 7.02 5.38 -1.80
CA GLY A 62 8.05 6.42 -1.83
C GLY A 62 7.56 7.83 -1.54
N GLY A 63 6.28 8.13 -1.77
CA GLY A 63 5.67 9.45 -1.53
C GLY A 63 6.13 10.57 -2.46
N PHE A 64 6.85 10.26 -3.53
CA PHE A 64 7.34 11.25 -4.48
C PHE A 64 6.28 11.63 -5.51
N LEU A 65 6.17 12.93 -5.77
CA LEU A 65 5.26 13.49 -6.78
C LEU A 65 6.06 14.27 -7.83
N PRO A 66 5.61 14.24 -9.10
CA PRO A 66 6.21 15.06 -10.16
C PRO A 66 5.86 16.56 -10.04
N THR A 67 4.91 16.90 -9.17
CA THR A 67 4.44 18.27 -8.89
C THR A 67 4.43 18.53 -7.40
N ASN A 68 4.41 19.81 -7.01
CA ASN A 68 4.42 20.19 -5.58
C ASN A 68 3.14 19.78 -4.83
N ASN A 69 2.02 19.60 -5.55
CA ASN A 69 0.73 19.31 -4.93
C ASN A 69 0.05 18.12 -5.62
N LEU A 70 -0.47 17.18 -4.82
CA LEU A 70 -1.24 16.05 -5.33
C LEU A 70 -2.55 16.49 -5.99
N SER A 71 -3.16 17.60 -5.52
CA SER A 71 -4.40 18.17 -6.08
C SER A 71 -4.27 18.63 -7.53
N SER A 72 -3.06 18.91 -8.02
CA SER A 72 -2.82 19.24 -9.44
C SER A 72 -2.80 18.00 -10.34
N ILE A 73 -2.64 16.82 -9.77
CA ILE A 73 -2.60 15.53 -10.48
C ILE A 73 -3.95 14.86 -10.43
N LEU A 74 -4.55 14.78 -9.23
CA LEU A 74 -5.84 14.15 -8.97
C LEU A 74 -6.89 15.24 -8.79
N VAL A 75 -7.64 15.50 -9.85
CA VAL A 75 -8.65 16.58 -9.90
C VAL A 75 -10.02 16.08 -9.46
N ASN A 76 -10.38 14.86 -9.86
CA ASN A 76 -11.69 14.28 -9.63
C ASN A 76 -11.74 13.43 -8.35
N ASN A 77 -12.88 13.43 -7.65
CA ASN A 77 -13.10 12.58 -6.48
C ASN A 77 -12.92 11.08 -6.79
N SER A 78 -13.27 10.63 -7.98
CA SER A 78 -13.05 9.25 -8.43
C SER A 78 -11.57 8.90 -8.52
N GLN A 79 -10.73 9.81 -9.06
CA GLN A 79 -9.28 9.62 -9.11
C GLN A 79 -8.67 9.55 -7.71
N ILE A 80 -9.15 10.38 -6.78
CA ILE A 80 -8.69 10.38 -5.38
C ILE A 80 -9.04 9.04 -4.70
N MET A 81 -10.28 8.55 -4.89
CA MET A 81 -10.72 7.27 -4.33
C MET A 81 -9.92 6.10 -4.89
N VAL A 82 -9.69 6.08 -6.19
CA VAL A 82 -8.88 5.03 -6.82
C VAL A 82 -7.44 5.09 -6.32
N ALA A 83 -6.84 6.27 -6.24
CA ALA A 83 -5.49 6.43 -5.71
C ALA A 83 -5.38 5.91 -4.27
N SER A 84 -6.35 6.24 -3.41
CA SER A 84 -6.38 5.77 -2.02
C SER A 84 -6.53 4.25 -1.90
N LEU A 85 -7.35 3.61 -2.74
CA LEU A 85 -7.46 2.16 -2.79
C LEU A 85 -6.16 1.50 -3.28
N LEU A 86 -5.52 2.08 -4.31
CA LEU A 86 -4.27 1.58 -4.84
C LEU A 86 -3.10 1.75 -3.86
N MET A 87 -3.13 2.75 -2.97
CA MET A 87 -2.15 2.89 -1.88
C MET A 87 -2.14 1.66 -0.96
N LEU A 88 -3.28 1.03 -0.72
CA LEU A 88 -3.36 -0.17 0.12
C LEU A 88 -2.56 -1.35 -0.45
N THR A 89 -2.23 -1.36 -1.73
CA THR A 89 -1.36 -2.41 -2.30
C THR A 89 0.03 -2.45 -1.67
N SER A 90 0.54 -1.30 -1.22
CA SER A 90 1.83 -1.21 -0.52
C SER A 90 1.76 -1.64 0.95
N PHE A 91 0.55 -1.67 1.53
CA PHE A 91 0.31 -2.07 2.92
C PHE A 91 0.32 -3.58 3.11
N PHE A 92 -0.18 -4.32 2.11
CA PHE A 92 -0.23 -5.77 2.12
C PHE A 92 1.08 -6.43 1.72
N SER A 93 1.23 -7.69 2.09
CA SER A 93 2.43 -8.48 1.77
C SER A 93 2.53 -8.76 0.27
N ILE A 94 3.68 -8.44 -0.30
CA ILE A 94 3.96 -8.79 -1.71
C ILE A 94 4.07 -10.30 -1.91
N PHE A 95 4.40 -11.04 -0.84
CA PHE A 95 4.46 -12.51 -0.89
C PHE A 95 3.10 -13.16 -1.01
N LEU A 96 2.02 -12.49 -0.56
CA LEU A 96 0.67 -12.96 -0.82
C LEU A 96 0.42 -13.04 -2.32
N VAL A 97 0.72 -11.96 -3.04
CA VAL A 97 0.57 -11.92 -4.50
C VAL A 97 1.51 -12.92 -5.18
N TYR A 98 2.74 -13.05 -4.69
CA TYR A 98 3.70 -14.04 -5.18
C TYR A 98 3.17 -15.47 -5.02
N ASN A 99 2.62 -15.82 -3.87
CA ASN A 99 2.05 -17.13 -3.60
C ASN A 99 0.82 -17.41 -4.48
N LEU A 100 -0.04 -16.43 -4.66
CA LEU A 100 -1.22 -16.57 -5.53
C LEU A 100 -0.85 -16.83 -7.00
N VAL A 101 0.21 -16.19 -7.48
CA VAL A 101 0.60 -16.26 -8.90
C VAL A 101 1.53 -17.44 -9.20
N PHE A 102 2.49 -17.74 -8.31
CA PHE A 102 3.59 -18.66 -8.62
C PHE A 102 3.57 -19.97 -7.85
N THR A 103 2.78 -20.11 -6.78
CA THR A 103 2.75 -21.34 -5.98
C THR A 103 1.40 -22.04 -6.07
N LYS A 104 1.45 -23.36 -6.34
CA LYS A 104 0.25 -24.21 -6.32
C LYS A 104 -0.20 -24.56 -4.89
N ASN A 105 0.69 -24.53 -3.92
CA ASN A 105 0.39 -24.78 -2.51
C ASN A 105 0.21 -23.45 -1.78
N HIS A 106 -1.03 -23.12 -1.49
CA HIS A 106 -1.38 -21.93 -0.71
C HIS A 106 -0.97 -22.15 0.76
N ASN A 107 0.17 -21.61 1.16
CA ASN A 107 0.53 -21.51 2.57
C ASN A 107 -0.36 -20.45 3.22
N MET A 108 -1.42 -20.91 3.90
CA MET A 108 -2.46 -20.07 4.54
C MET A 108 -1.92 -19.11 5.61
N ASN A 109 -0.69 -19.29 6.10
CA ASN A 109 -0.13 -18.49 7.19
C ASN A 109 0.07 -17.01 6.82
N PHE A 110 0.47 -16.71 5.56
CA PHE A 110 0.60 -15.32 5.10
C PHE A 110 -0.76 -14.64 4.90
N PHE A 111 -1.77 -15.42 4.54
CA PHE A 111 -3.12 -14.91 4.36
C PHE A 111 -3.73 -14.43 5.67
N ASN A 112 -3.42 -15.10 6.79
CA ASN A 112 -3.92 -14.70 8.11
C ASN A 112 -3.38 -13.32 8.55
N GLU A 113 -2.11 -13.02 8.29
CA GLU A 113 -1.52 -11.71 8.63
C GLU A 113 -2.21 -10.58 7.88
N ASP A 114 -2.39 -10.72 6.58
CA ASP A 114 -3.01 -9.69 5.74
C ASP A 114 -4.50 -9.51 6.07
N ILE A 115 -5.21 -10.58 6.46
CA ILE A 115 -6.59 -10.49 6.94
C ILE A 115 -6.68 -9.67 8.24
N HIS A 116 -5.81 -9.93 9.21
CA HIS A 116 -5.79 -9.15 10.46
C HIS A 116 -5.49 -7.66 10.19
N LEU A 117 -4.58 -7.37 9.27
CA LEU A 117 -4.29 -6.00 8.85
C LEU A 117 -5.48 -5.34 8.16
N LEU A 118 -6.23 -6.07 7.35
CA LEU A 118 -7.44 -5.57 6.72
C LEU A 118 -8.50 -5.24 7.77
N PHE A 119 -8.71 -6.10 8.76
CA PHE A 119 -9.62 -5.81 9.88
C PHE A 119 -9.15 -4.59 10.70
N TYR A 120 -7.86 -4.47 10.96
CA TYR A 120 -7.28 -3.31 11.61
C TYR A 120 -7.57 -2.02 10.83
N PHE A 121 -7.30 -2.01 9.53
CA PHE A 121 -7.59 -0.86 8.68
C PHE A 121 -9.07 -0.52 8.66
N LEU A 122 -9.97 -1.50 8.52
CA LEU A 122 -11.41 -1.30 8.57
C LEU A 122 -11.87 -0.75 9.92
N SER A 123 -11.32 -1.23 11.04
CA SER A 123 -11.66 -0.71 12.37
C SER A 123 -11.28 0.76 12.53
N ILE A 124 -10.11 1.16 12.06
CA ILE A 124 -9.68 2.56 12.04
C ILE A 124 -10.62 3.39 11.19
N LEU A 125 -10.96 2.92 10.00
CA LEU A 125 -11.86 3.62 9.09
C LEU A 125 -13.25 3.84 9.75
N VAL A 126 -13.80 2.82 10.39
CA VAL A 126 -15.07 2.92 11.12
C VAL A 126 -14.97 3.94 12.26
N ILE A 127 -13.90 3.92 13.05
CA ILE A 127 -13.67 4.89 14.13
C ILE A 127 -13.64 6.31 13.56
N PHE A 128 -12.93 6.53 12.47
CA PHE A 128 -12.89 7.84 11.81
C PHE A 128 -14.27 8.27 11.29
N LEU A 129 -15.05 7.35 10.74
CA LEU A 129 -16.42 7.64 10.28
C LEU A 129 -17.35 8.06 11.43
N PHE A 130 -17.20 7.49 12.63
CA PHE A 130 -18.03 7.83 13.77
C PHE A 130 -17.65 9.15 14.45
N PHE A 131 -16.35 9.43 14.56
CA PHE A 131 -15.87 10.59 15.31
C PHE A 131 -15.81 11.88 14.51
N PHE A 132 -15.76 11.78 13.19
CA PHE A 132 -15.63 12.95 12.31
C PHE A 132 -16.88 13.11 11.46
N ASN A 133 -17.71 14.13 11.79
CA ASN A 133 -18.83 14.54 10.96
C ASN A 133 -18.31 14.98 9.59
N PHE A 134 -18.68 14.23 8.57
CA PHE A 134 -18.23 14.42 7.19
C PHE A 134 -19.03 15.55 6.52
N ASP A 135 -18.61 16.78 6.72
CA ASP A 135 -18.98 17.85 5.82
C ASP A 135 -18.14 17.73 4.54
N ASN A 136 -18.69 17.02 3.56
CA ASN A 136 -18.40 17.08 2.13
C ASN A 136 -17.13 16.46 1.52
N ASN A 137 -16.18 15.85 2.24
CA ASN A 137 -14.95 15.36 1.62
C ASN A 137 -14.47 13.98 2.09
N PHE A 138 -15.36 12.98 2.03
CA PHE A 138 -14.99 11.58 2.34
C PHE A 138 -13.75 11.11 1.56
N SER A 139 -13.64 11.44 0.27
CA SER A 139 -12.50 11.05 -0.57
C SER A 139 -11.16 11.60 -0.07
N GLN A 140 -11.15 12.84 0.41
CA GLN A 140 -9.93 13.48 0.93
C GLN A 140 -9.51 12.88 2.28
N LEU A 141 -10.47 12.59 3.15
CA LEU A 141 -10.20 11.96 4.43
C LEU A 141 -9.71 10.52 4.22
N PHE A 142 -10.36 9.78 3.35
CA PHE A 142 -9.96 8.41 3.01
C PHE A 142 -8.55 8.37 2.45
N LEU A 143 -8.17 9.32 1.58
CA LEU A 143 -6.82 9.45 1.08
C LEU A 143 -5.81 9.78 2.20
N SER A 144 -6.14 10.71 3.10
CA SER A 144 -5.26 11.07 4.21
C SER A 144 -5.04 9.88 5.15
N LEU A 145 -6.08 9.09 5.40
CA LEU A 145 -6.03 7.90 6.24
C LEU A 145 -5.19 6.80 5.57
N THR A 146 -5.44 6.48 4.31
CA THR A 146 -4.65 5.49 3.58
C THR A 146 -3.20 5.92 3.45
N SER A 147 -2.94 7.19 3.17
CA SER A 147 -1.60 7.75 3.07
C SER A 147 -0.82 7.66 4.40
N SER A 148 -1.49 7.90 5.55
CA SER A 148 -0.85 7.77 6.86
C SER A 148 -0.54 6.32 7.20
N VAL A 149 -1.46 5.40 6.96
CA VAL A 149 -1.29 3.96 7.25
C VAL A 149 -0.24 3.32 6.33
N THR A 150 -0.14 3.76 5.08
CA THR A 150 0.86 3.28 4.11
C THR A 150 2.18 4.04 4.17
N ASN A 151 2.27 5.08 5.01
CA ASN A 151 3.46 5.93 5.17
C ASN A 151 3.92 6.67 3.90
N MET A 152 3.00 6.99 3.00
CA MET A 152 3.33 7.72 1.76
C MET A 152 3.44 9.22 1.95
N GLY A 153 2.76 9.78 2.96
CA GLY A 153 2.82 11.21 3.27
C GLY A 153 2.04 12.11 2.30
N PHE A 154 1.12 11.56 1.53
CA PHE A 154 0.29 12.35 0.62
C PHE A 154 -0.82 13.09 1.35
N SER A 155 -0.98 14.38 1.07
CA SER A 155 -2.10 15.18 1.54
C SER A 155 -2.63 16.06 0.41
N LEU A 156 -3.95 16.26 0.39
CA LEU A 156 -4.61 17.15 -0.60
C LEU A 156 -4.79 18.58 -0.08
N SER A 157 -4.81 18.77 1.23
CA SER A 157 -5.06 20.09 1.84
C SER A 157 -3.90 20.48 2.75
N ASN A 158 -3.50 21.74 2.65
CA ASN A 158 -2.55 22.37 3.59
C ASN A 158 -3.21 22.74 4.93
N LYS A 159 -4.47 22.34 5.18
CA LYS A 159 -5.14 22.58 6.44
C LYS A 159 -4.52 21.69 7.51
N SER A 160 -3.83 22.33 8.45
CA SER A 160 -3.49 21.73 9.75
C SER A 160 -4.78 21.36 10.45
N THR A 161 -5.23 20.15 10.25
CA THR A 161 -6.38 19.63 10.98
C THR A 161 -5.91 19.21 12.36
N ASN A 162 -6.80 19.33 13.36
CA ASN A 162 -6.57 18.80 14.73
C ASN A 162 -6.30 17.27 14.72
N LEU A 163 -6.39 16.65 13.54
CA LEU A 163 -6.14 15.24 13.23
C LEU A 163 -4.67 14.90 13.00
N SER A 164 -3.79 15.89 12.87
CA SER A 164 -2.37 15.62 12.52
C SER A 164 -1.69 14.70 13.55
N PHE A 165 -2.06 14.80 14.83
CA PHE A 165 -1.54 13.94 15.88
C PHE A 165 -1.99 12.48 15.72
N VAL A 166 -3.26 12.25 15.33
CA VAL A 166 -3.80 10.90 15.11
C VAL A 166 -3.13 10.27 13.89
N PHE A 167 -2.96 11.02 12.81
CA PHE A 167 -2.23 10.55 11.63
C PHE A 167 -0.77 10.22 11.96
N LEU A 168 -0.13 10.98 12.83
CA LEU A 168 1.23 10.69 13.27
C LEU A 168 1.31 9.35 14.03
N ILE A 169 0.33 9.04 14.89
CA ILE A 169 0.25 7.72 15.54
C ILE A 169 0.07 6.61 14.51
N LEU A 170 -0.78 6.82 13.51
CA LEU A 170 -1.01 5.82 12.45
C LEU A 170 0.24 5.54 11.61
N VAL A 171 1.06 6.56 11.37
CA VAL A 171 2.35 6.42 10.67
C VAL A 171 3.33 5.50 11.41
N ILE A 172 3.26 5.43 12.75
CA ILE A 172 4.14 4.54 13.54
C ILE A 172 3.80 3.08 13.30
N ILE A 173 2.52 2.76 13.07
CA ILE A 173 2.05 1.39 12.85
C ILE A 173 2.21 1.06 11.37
N GLY A 174 3.15 0.19 11.06
CA GLY A 174 3.44 -0.22 9.68
C GLY A 174 2.54 -1.34 9.15
N GLY A 175 2.71 -1.67 7.88
CA GLY A 175 1.99 -2.76 7.21
C GLY A 175 2.47 -4.16 7.56
N SER A 176 2.15 -5.12 6.72
CA SER A 176 2.54 -6.52 6.86
C SER A 176 4.06 -6.72 6.82
N PHE A 177 4.51 -7.88 7.24
CA PHE A 177 5.94 -8.16 7.41
C PHE A 177 6.77 -7.95 6.13
N PHE A 178 6.23 -8.26 4.98
CA PHE A 178 6.85 -8.12 3.66
C PHE A 178 6.18 -7.06 2.78
N SER A 179 5.53 -6.07 3.38
CA SER A 179 5.00 -4.92 2.66
C SER A 179 6.09 -3.91 2.33
N THR A 180 5.84 -3.03 1.39
CA THR A 180 6.72 -1.90 1.07
C THR A 180 6.53 -0.73 2.02
N SER A 181 5.43 -0.69 2.80
CA SER A 181 5.19 0.37 3.79
C SER A 181 6.25 0.34 4.91
N SER A 182 6.62 1.51 5.40
CA SER A 182 7.52 1.67 6.55
C SER A 182 6.76 1.53 7.89
N GLY A 183 7.42 1.75 9.01
CA GLY A 183 6.82 1.70 10.35
C GLY A 183 7.11 0.41 11.10
N ILE A 184 6.58 0.33 12.33
CA ILE A 184 6.71 -0.88 13.17
C ILE A 184 5.77 -1.94 12.61
N ARG A 185 6.31 -3.10 12.26
CA ARG A 185 5.51 -4.20 11.69
C ARG A 185 4.41 -4.63 12.65
N PHE A 186 3.21 -4.85 12.12
CA PHE A 186 2.01 -5.15 12.90
C PHE A 186 2.12 -6.43 13.73
N LEU A 187 2.79 -7.45 13.19
CA LEU A 187 3.06 -8.73 13.87
C LEU A 187 4.57 -8.94 13.98
N LYS A 188 5.04 -9.00 15.21
CA LYS A 188 6.40 -9.34 15.55
C LYS A 188 6.45 -10.59 16.44
#